data_200fe476239b236f2374b15d2f885ac1
#
_entry.id   200fe476239b236f2374b15d2f885ac1
#
_cell.length_a   1.000
_cell.length_b   1.000
_cell.length_c   1.000
_cell.angle_alpha   90.00
_cell.angle_beta   90.00
_cell.angle_gamma   90.00
#
_symmetry.space_group_name_H-M   'P 1'
#
loop_
_entity.id
_entity.type
_entity.pdbx_description
1 polymer ?
#
loop_
_entity_poly.entity_id
_entity_poly.type
_entity_poly.pdbx_seq_one_letter_code
_entity_poly.pdbx_strand_id
1 'polypeptide(L)'
;ILYHICGDQNANLPHWAKIPMGEPGLCSFGEEIDIDMAVETLGSKAVIIGNVDPSLLLIGRPEQITVRCKETIEKGKKAPRGFMLSSGCEVSPETPGYHVYLMKKALDEFGSYKK
;
A
#
# COMPACT_ATOMS: atom_id res chain seq x y z
N ILE A 1 -5.88 2.43 -15.94
CA ILE A 1 -4.67 3.25 -15.71
C ILE A 1 -4.18 3.02 -14.31
N LEU A 2 -2.87 2.87 -14.16
CA LEU A 2 -2.19 2.82 -12.87
C LEU A 2 -1.54 4.19 -12.60
N TYR A 3 -1.94 4.83 -11.52
CA TYR A 3 -1.28 6.04 -11.00
C TYR A 3 -0.37 5.66 -9.84
N HIS A 4 0.81 6.27 -9.79
CA HIS A 4 1.68 6.22 -8.63
C HIS A 4 1.82 7.62 -8.03
N ILE A 5 1.48 7.77 -6.75
CA ILE A 5 1.45 9.04 -6.04
C ILE A 5 2.48 8.98 -4.92
N CYS A 6 3.61 9.66 -5.10
CA CYS A 6 4.69 9.78 -4.12
C CYS A 6 4.54 11.04 -3.27
N GLY A 7 5.23 11.03 -2.13
CA GLY A 7 5.31 12.15 -1.22
C GLY A 7 4.06 12.35 -0.37
N ASP A 8 4.08 13.33 0.50
CA ASP A 8 2.94 13.67 1.34
C ASP A 8 1.86 14.36 0.52
N GLN A 9 0.94 13.57 -0.01
CA GLN A 9 -0.19 14.01 -0.82
C GLN A 9 -1.54 13.80 -0.11
N ASN A 10 -1.52 13.58 1.20
CA ASN A 10 -2.76 13.33 1.96
C ASN A 10 -3.81 14.42 1.75
N ALA A 11 -3.42 15.68 1.81
CA ALA A 11 -4.31 16.82 1.57
C ALA A 11 -4.86 16.88 0.14
N ASN A 12 -4.17 16.28 -0.83
CA ASN A 12 -4.54 16.29 -2.24
C ASN A 12 -5.38 15.10 -2.68
N LEU A 13 -5.56 14.08 -1.85
CA LEU A 13 -6.33 12.88 -2.20
C LEU A 13 -7.73 13.21 -2.75
N PRO A 14 -8.49 14.18 -2.21
CA PRO A 14 -9.80 14.55 -2.78
C PRO A 14 -9.72 15.11 -4.20
N HIS A 15 -8.60 15.72 -4.57
CA HIS A 15 -8.37 16.21 -5.94
C HIS A 15 -8.03 15.06 -6.88
N TRP A 16 -7.21 14.11 -6.44
CA TRP A 16 -6.92 12.87 -7.19
C TRP A 16 -8.20 12.08 -7.48
N ALA A 17 -9.15 12.06 -6.54
CA ALA A 17 -10.44 11.36 -6.70
C ALA A 17 -11.31 11.91 -7.84
N LYS A 18 -11.05 13.14 -8.30
CA LYS A 18 -11.76 13.75 -9.43
C LYS A 18 -11.22 13.34 -10.80
N ILE A 19 -10.05 12.72 -10.84
CA ILE A 19 -9.42 12.29 -12.09
C ILE A 19 -10.07 10.99 -12.57
N PRO A 20 -10.42 10.87 -13.86
CA PRO A 20 -10.87 9.60 -14.42
C PRO A 20 -9.75 8.55 -14.36
N MET A 21 -9.99 7.42 -13.70
CA MET A 21 -8.95 6.41 -13.44
C MET A 21 -9.19 5.08 -14.17
N GLY A 22 -10.33 4.94 -14.82
CA GLY A 22 -10.77 3.67 -15.36
C GLY A 22 -11.70 2.92 -14.40
N GLU A 23 -12.13 1.71 -14.77
CA GLU A 23 -13.10 0.92 -14.01
C GLU A 23 -12.63 -0.52 -13.85
N PRO A 24 -12.03 -0.86 -12.73
CA PRO A 24 -11.57 0.03 -11.67
C PRO A 24 -10.28 0.77 -12.04
N GLY A 25 -10.00 1.87 -11.37
CA GLY A 25 -8.69 2.49 -11.38
C GLY A 25 -7.70 1.70 -10.51
N LEU A 26 -6.42 1.99 -10.68
CA LEU A 26 -5.33 1.44 -9.87
C LEU A 26 -4.51 2.59 -9.29
N CYS A 27 -4.46 2.72 -7.97
CA CYS A 27 -3.72 3.80 -7.30
C CYS A 27 -2.67 3.22 -6.37
N SER A 28 -1.40 3.43 -6.71
CA SER A 28 -0.24 3.09 -5.90
C SER A 28 0.24 4.32 -5.11
N PHE A 29 0.54 4.13 -3.85
CA PHE A 29 0.85 5.22 -2.94
C PHE A 29 2.24 5.08 -2.31
N GLY A 30 2.91 6.23 -2.13
CA GLY A 30 4.12 6.34 -1.33
C GLY A 30 3.84 6.12 0.16
N GLU A 31 4.89 5.87 0.92
CA GLU A 31 4.84 5.56 2.35
C GLU A 31 4.27 6.68 3.21
N GLU A 32 4.29 7.92 2.72
CA GLU A 32 3.78 9.11 3.42
C GLU A 32 2.25 9.24 3.36
N ILE A 33 1.60 8.48 2.48
CA ILE A 33 0.14 8.48 2.34
C ILE A 33 -0.49 7.62 3.46
N ASP A 34 -1.49 8.16 4.11
CA ASP A 34 -2.32 7.41 5.04
C ASP A 34 -3.29 6.50 4.25
N ILE A 35 -3.12 5.19 4.41
CA ILE A 35 -3.94 4.20 3.70
C ILE A 35 -5.42 4.30 4.09
N ASP A 36 -5.75 4.61 5.35
CA ASP A 36 -7.15 4.80 5.73
C ASP A 36 -7.78 5.98 4.96
N MET A 37 -7.07 7.10 4.84
CA MET A 37 -7.53 8.24 4.04
C MET A 37 -7.64 7.90 2.55
N ALA A 38 -6.69 7.15 2.01
CA ALA A 38 -6.73 6.70 0.61
C ALA A 38 -7.95 5.78 0.36
N VAL A 39 -8.23 4.87 1.27
CA VAL A 39 -9.40 3.98 1.20
C VAL A 39 -10.71 4.78 1.23
N GLU A 40 -10.83 5.73 2.15
CA GLU A 40 -12.03 6.58 2.26
C GLU A 40 -12.26 7.43 1.00
N THR A 41 -11.17 7.99 0.45
CA THR A 41 -11.25 8.97 -0.64
C THR A 41 -11.34 8.32 -2.02
N LEU A 42 -10.60 7.22 -2.24
CA LEU A 42 -10.39 6.61 -3.55
C LEU A 42 -10.86 5.16 -3.64
N GLY A 43 -11.08 4.49 -2.51
CA GLY A 43 -11.34 3.05 -2.48
C GLY A 43 -12.61 2.61 -3.21
N SER A 44 -13.58 3.49 -3.41
CA SER A 44 -14.78 3.19 -4.21
C SER A 44 -14.54 3.23 -5.72
N LYS A 45 -13.46 3.88 -6.16
CA LYS A 45 -13.11 4.09 -7.58
C LYS A 45 -11.92 3.25 -8.03
N ALA A 46 -11.02 2.92 -7.11
CA ALA A 46 -9.74 2.31 -7.44
C ALA A 46 -9.35 1.20 -6.46
N VAL A 47 -8.59 0.25 -6.97
CA VAL A 47 -7.81 -0.67 -6.15
C VAL A 47 -6.68 0.13 -5.49
N ILE A 48 -6.54 0.02 -4.20
CA ILE A 48 -5.50 0.70 -3.42
C ILE A 48 -4.26 -0.19 -3.36
N ILE A 49 -3.09 0.36 -3.69
CA ILE A 49 -1.81 -0.37 -3.75
C ILE A 49 -0.79 0.36 -2.87
N GLY A 50 -0.13 -0.33 -2.01
CA GLY A 50 0.94 0.25 -1.20
C GLY A 50 1.09 -0.40 0.17
N ASN A 51 1.75 0.24 1.09
CA ASN A 51 2.71 1.35 0.96
C ASN A 51 3.81 1.21 2.03
N VAL A 52 4.38 0.00 2.09
CA VAL A 52 5.46 -0.28 3.04
C VAL A 52 6.69 0.57 2.70
N ASP A 53 7.23 1.27 3.70
CA ASP A 53 8.39 2.14 3.54
C ASP A 53 9.59 1.35 2.97
N PRO A 54 10.14 1.75 1.81
CA PRO A 54 11.33 1.12 1.24
C PRO A 54 12.55 1.18 2.16
N SER A 55 12.69 2.23 2.96
CA SER A 55 13.77 2.35 3.94
C SER A 55 13.64 1.31 5.04
N LEU A 56 12.42 1.04 5.49
CA LEU A 56 12.15 -0.03 6.45
C LEU A 56 12.50 -1.41 5.86
N LEU A 57 12.19 -1.64 4.58
CA LEU A 57 12.56 -2.88 3.90
C LEU A 57 14.08 -3.04 3.78
N LEU A 58 14.82 -1.94 3.62
CA LEU A 58 16.27 -1.96 3.50
C LEU A 58 16.97 -2.26 4.84
N ILE A 59 16.63 -1.49 5.88
CA ILE A 59 17.38 -1.47 7.14
C ILE A 59 16.57 -1.88 8.38
N GLY A 60 15.29 -2.17 8.21
CA GLY A 60 14.42 -2.56 9.32
C GLY A 60 14.71 -3.97 9.82
N ARG A 61 14.28 -4.25 11.04
CA ARG A 61 14.32 -5.61 11.58
C ARG A 61 13.12 -6.42 11.07
N PRO A 62 13.26 -7.75 10.93
CA PRO A 62 12.16 -8.61 10.46
C PRO A 62 10.82 -8.40 11.17
N GLU A 63 10.85 -8.21 12.49
CA GLU A 63 9.64 -7.98 13.29
C GLU A 63 8.97 -6.66 12.94
N GLN A 64 9.75 -5.60 12.70
CA GLN A 64 9.23 -4.29 12.32
C GLN A 64 8.56 -4.33 10.94
N ILE A 65 9.18 -5.05 10.01
CA ILE A 65 8.64 -5.25 8.64
C ILE A 65 7.31 -6.01 8.71
N THR A 66 7.27 -7.10 9.47
CA THR A 66 6.06 -7.93 9.63
C THR A 66 4.91 -7.12 10.25
N VAL A 67 5.18 -6.36 11.31
CA VAL A 67 4.18 -5.50 11.97
C VAL A 67 3.66 -4.44 10.99
N ARG A 68 4.55 -3.76 10.27
CA ARG A 68 4.14 -2.74 9.30
C ARG A 68 3.31 -3.33 8.16
N CYS A 69 3.69 -4.48 7.64
CA CYS A 69 2.91 -5.17 6.61
C CYS A 69 1.51 -5.53 7.13
N LYS A 70 1.41 -6.06 8.34
CA LYS A 70 0.13 -6.38 8.98
C LYS A 70 -0.78 -5.14 9.08
N GLU A 71 -0.26 -4.05 9.64
CA GLU A 71 -1.00 -2.79 9.77
C GLU A 71 -1.51 -2.28 8.42
N THR A 72 -0.63 -2.31 7.40
CA THR A 72 -0.97 -1.86 6.05
C THR A 72 -2.05 -2.75 5.42
N ILE A 73 -1.94 -4.06 5.58
CA ILE A 73 -2.94 -5.02 5.11
C ILE A 73 -4.30 -4.79 5.79
N GLU A 74 -4.31 -4.64 7.11
CA GLU A 74 -5.55 -4.44 7.88
C GLU A 74 -6.29 -3.16 7.47
N LYS A 75 -5.56 -2.09 7.17
CA LYS A 75 -6.13 -0.86 6.63
C LYS A 75 -6.62 -1.05 5.18
N GLY A 76 -5.76 -1.60 4.34
CA GLY A 76 -6.05 -1.77 2.91
C GLY A 76 -7.24 -2.70 2.64
N LYS A 77 -7.42 -3.74 3.44
CA LYS A 77 -8.55 -4.68 3.30
C LYS A 77 -9.93 -4.03 3.41
N LYS A 78 -10.02 -2.82 3.94
CA LYS A 78 -11.26 -2.05 4.01
C LYS A 78 -11.66 -1.45 2.65
N ALA A 79 -10.75 -1.44 1.67
CA ALA A 79 -11.00 -0.86 0.35
C ALA A 79 -12.04 -1.70 -0.43
N PRO A 80 -13.17 -1.07 -0.86
CA PRO A 80 -14.24 -1.81 -1.55
C PRO A 80 -13.82 -2.45 -2.88
N ARG A 81 -12.88 -1.84 -3.60
CA ARG A 81 -12.37 -2.35 -4.88
C ARG A 81 -11.17 -3.28 -4.74
N GLY A 82 -10.69 -3.49 -3.51
CA GLY A 82 -9.57 -4.37 -3.22
C GLY A 82 -8.30 -3.62 -2.87
N PHE A 83 -7.33 -4.41 -2.39
CA PHE A 83 -6.04 -3.91 -1.94
C PHE A 83 -4.91 -4.81 -2.42
N MET A 84 -3.78 -4.22 -2.78
CA MET A 84 -2.54 -4.93 -3.11
C MET A 84 -1.41 -4.41 -2.22
N LEU A 85 -0.81 -5.31 -1.44
CA LEU A 85 0.37 -4.95 -0.65
C LEU A 85 1.56 -4.70 -1.57
N SER A 86 2.20 -3.56 -1.39
CA SER A 86 3.39 -3.18 -2.15
C SER A 86 4.32 -2.32 -1.29
N SER A 87 5.55 -2.12 -1.73
CA SER A 87 6.38 -1.04 -1.22
C SER A 87 5.79 0.31 -1.62
N GLY A 88 6.07 1.33 -0.81
CA GLY A 88 5.59 2.69 -1.08
C GLY A 88 6.27 3.37 -2.27
N CYS A 89 7.45 2.91 -2.63
CA CYS A 89 8.21 3.41 -3.77
C CYS A 89 9.19 2.33 -4.23
N GLU A 90 10.13 2.70 -5.08
CA GLU A 90 11.18 1.81 -5.57
C GLU A 90 11.98 1.18 -4.42
N VAL A 91 12.14 -0.13 -4.47
CA VAL A 91 12.91 -0.88 -3.49
C VAL A 91 14.39 -0.81 -3.85
N SER A 92 15.24 -0.46 -2.87
CA SER A 92 16.69 -0.46 -3.08
C SER A 92 17.18 -1.82 -3.54
N PRO A 93 18.10 -1.89 -4.53
CA PRO A 93 18.69 -3.16 -4.95
C PRO A 93 19.48 -3.86 -3.85
N GLU A 94 19.86 -3.14 -2.79
CA GLU A 94 20.57 -3.71 -1.64
C GLU A 94 19.61 -4.27 -0.57
N THR A 95 18.30 -4.17 -0.77
CA THR A 95 17.33 -4.72 0.16
C THR A 95 17.47 -6.24 0.24
N PRO A 96 17.63 -6.82 1.46
CA PRO A 96 17.71 -8.26 1.60
C PRO A 96 16.46 -8.95 1.02
N GLY A 97 16.66 -9.97 0.20
CA GLY A 97 15.55 -10.73 -0.39
C GLY A 97 14.63 -11.33 0.67
N TYR A 98 15.16 -11.68 1.82
CA TYR A 98 14.38 -12.15 2.97
C TYR A 98 13.36 -11.10 3.46
N HIS A 99 13.73 -9.81 3.45
CA HIS A 99 12.79 -8.73 3.85
C HIS A 99 11.61 -8.62 2.88
N VAL A 100 11.85 -8.78 1.58
CA VAL A 100 10.78 -8.82 0.58
C VAL A 100 9.91 -10.07 0.77
N TYR A 101 10.53 -11.21 1.08
CA TYR A 101 9.80 -12.44 1.39
C TYR A 101 8.88 -12.28 2.62
N LEU A 102 9.28 -11.48 3.61
CA LEU A 102 8.43 -11.19 4.77
C LEU A 102 7.13 -10.48 4.38
N MET A 103 7.14 -9.64 3.35
CA MET A 103 5.91 -9.04 2.83
C MET A 103 4.94 -10.11 2.32
N LYS A 104 5.46 -11.06 1.53
CA LYS A 104 4.65 -12.19 1.06
C LYS A 104 4.10 -13.02 2.21
N LYS A 105 4.95 -13.35 3.18
CA LYS A 105 4.56 -14.11 4.36
C LYS A 105 3.45 -13.40 5.16
N ALA A 106 3.58 -12.09 5.36
CA ALA A 106 2.55 -11.29 6.02
C ALA A 106 1.24 -11.30 5.23
N LEU A 107 1.31 -11.24 3.91
CA LEU A 107 0.13 -11.31 3.06
C LEU A 107 -0.57 -12.67 3.17
N ASP A 108 0.18 -13.76 3.19
CA ASP A 108 -0.37 -15.11 3.38
C ASP A 108 -1.07 -15.26 4.74
N GLU A 109 -0.50 -14.65 5.77
CA GLU A 109 -1.01 -14.75 7.16
C GLU A 109 -2.20 -13.81 7.44
N PHE A 110 -2.14 -12.57 6.97
CA PHE A 110 -3.10 -11.51 7.33
C PHE A 110 -3.98 -11.05 6.16
N GLY A 111 -3.65 -11.44 4.93
CA GLY A 111 -4.30 -10.92 3.71
C GLY A 111 -5.65 -11.55 3.39
N SER A 112 -5.98 -12.69 3.96
CA SER A 112 -7.25 -13.36 3.67
C SER A 112 -8.44 -12.52 4.10
N TYR A 113 -9.43 -12.40 3.22
CA TYR A 113 -10.72 -11.83 3.57
C TYR A 113 -11.53 -12.89 4.30
N LYS A 114 -12.03 -12.56 5.47
CA LYS A 114 -12.96 -13.43 6.19
C LYS A 114 -14.30 -13.43 5.47
N LYS A 115 -14.78 -14.61 5.23
CA LYS A 115 -16.14 -14.80 4.70
C LYS A 115 -17.17 -14.69 5.82
#